data_c66496268a16324f57442092aa867961
#
_entry.id   c66496268a16324f57442092aa867961
#
_cell.length_a   1.000
_cell.length_b   1.000
_cell.length_c   1.000
_cell.angle_alpha   90.00
_cell.angle_beta   90.00
_cell.angle_gamma   90.00
#
_symmetry.space_group_name_H-M   'P 1'
#
loop_
_entity.id
_entity.type
_entity.pdbx_description
1 polymer ?
#
loop_
_entity_poly.entity_id
_entity_poly.type
_entity_poly.pdbx_seq_one_letter_code
_entity_poly.pdbx_strand_id
1 'polypeptide(L)'
;MKATTWLVVGDSLSSAYGIAEEAGWVALLRKHMASIDPDVQVVNASISGDTTFGGVERLPTLIKEYVPSLVIIELGGNDGLRGFNLKKTEENLRQMVRLVSQSGAKAVLVGMQIPPNYGPFYSRRFAGLYKKVADAENAALVPFLLEGVAEDQSLFLEDGIHPNEKAQPIILQNVLNAQK
;
A
#
# COMPACT_ATOMS: atom_id res chain seq x y z
N MET A 1 21.31 -16.37 -10.76
CA MET A 1 21.02 -14.92 -10.81
C MET A 1 20.75 -14.44 -9.39
N LYS A 2 20.99 -13.18 -9.06
CA LYS A 2 20.77 -12.69 -7.70
C LYS A 2 19.26 -12.50 -7.50
N ALA A 3 18.70 -13.09 -6.44
CA ALA A 3 17.29 -12.92 -6.11
C ALA A 3 16.91 -11.43 -6.01
N THR A 4 15.78 -11.08 -6.60
CA THR A 4 15.25 -9.71 -6.63
C THR A 4 14.20 -9.57 -5.54
N THR A 5 14.32 -8.60 -4.65
CA THR A 5 13.36 -8.39 -3.56
C THR A 5 12.35 -7.31 -3.90
N TRP A 6 11.07 -7.64 -3.76
CA TRP A 6 9.96 -6.69 -3.69
C TRP A 6 9.52 -6.56 -2.25
N LEU A 7 9.50 -5.36 -1.75
CA LEU A 7 9.14 -5.04 -0.37
C LEU A 7 7.77 -4.39 -0.32
N VAL A 8 6.89 -4.89 0.53
CA VAL A 8 5.58 -4.27 0.82
C VAL A 8 5.65 -3.62 2.19
N VAL A 9 5.42 -2.33 2.24
CA VAL A 9 5.35 -1.52 3.47
C VAL A 9 3.95 -0.95 3.57
N GLY A 10 3.12 -1.60 4.38
CA GLY A 10 1.71 -1.29 4.50
C GLY A 10 1.19 -1.39 5.93
N ASP A 11 -0.12 -1.28 6.05
CA ASP A 11 -0.87 -1.38 7.30
C ASP A 11 -1.71 -2.67 7.38
N SER A 12 -2.86 -2.61 8.04
CA SER A 12 -3.77 -3.77 8.21
C SER A 12 -4.31 -4.32 6.88
N LEU A 13 -4.39 -3.51 5.84
CA LEU A 13 -4.87 -3.96 4.52
C LEU A 13 -3.88 -4.88 3.82
N SER A 14 -2.60 -4.79 4.16
CA SER A 14 -1.53 -5.61 3.60
C SER A 14 -1.02 -6.68 4.56
N SER A 15 -1.24 -6.53 5.87
CA SER A 15 -0.83 -7.52 6.87
C SER A 15 -1.78 -8.70 7.03
N ALA A 16 -2.83 -8.78 6.23
CA ALA A 16 -3.89 -9.80 6.31
C ALA A 16 -4.66 -9.77 7.64
N TYR A 17 -4.95 -8.57 8.16
CA TYR A 17 -5.70 -8.44 9.41
C TYR A 17 -7.05 -9.18 9.35
N GLY A 18 -7.29 -10.03 10.34
CA GLY A 18 -8.56 -10.75 10.52
C GLY A 18 -8.81 -11.91 9.56
N ILE A 19 -7.85 -12.24 8.70
CA ILE A 19 -7.89 -13.38 7.77
C ILE A 19 -6.62 -14.22 7.88
N ALA A 20 -6.62 -15.41 7.28
CA ALA A 20 -5.41 -16.21 7.18
C ALA A 20 -4.36 -15.48 6.33
N GLU A 21 -3.10 -15.47 6.78
CA GLU A 21 -2.02 -14.76 6.09
C GLU A 21 -1.88 -15.20 4.63
N GLU A 22 -1.96 -16.49 4.38
CA GLU A 22 -1.84 -17.09 3.04
C GLU A 22 -3.00 -16.71 2.10
N ALA A 23 -4.11 -16.19 2.62
CA ALA A 23 -5.23 -15.68 1.84
C ALA A 23 -5.10 -14.18 1.51
N GLY A 24 -4.19 -13.45 2.18
CA GLY A 24 -3.97 -12.02 1.95
C GLY A 24 -3.37 -11.72 0.58
N TRP A 25 -3.63 -10.51 0.06
CA TRP A 25 -3.19 -10.14 -1.28
C TRP A 25 -1.67 -10.19 -1.47
N VAL A 26 -0.88 -9.93 -0.41
CA VAL A 26 0.59 -10.01 -0.49
C VAL A 26 1.05 -11.47 -0.65
N ALA A 27 0.42 -12.41 0.06
CA ALA A 27 0.69 -13.83 -0.13
C ALA A 27 0.27 -14.30 -1.53
N LEU A 28 -0.85 -13.79 -2.05
CA LEU A 28 -1.27 -14.06 -3.43
C LEU A 28 -0.30 -13.46 -4.45
N LEU A 29 0.24 -12.25 -4.20
CA LEU A 29 1.31 -11.66 -5.01
C LEU A 29 2.55 -12.54 -5.02
N ARG A 30 2.95 -13.07 -3.88
CA ARG A 30 4.10 -13.98 -3.76
C ARG A 30 3.90 -15.23 -4.62
N LYS A 31 2.72 -15.84 -4.57
CA LYS A 31 2.37 -17.01 -5.40
C LYS A 31 2.39 -16.66 -6.90
N HIS A 32 1.83 -15.51 -7.25
CA HIS A 32 1.80 -15.02 -8.62
C HIS A 32 3.22 -14.81 -9.16
N MET A 33 4.07 -14.13 -8.41
CA MET A 33 5.46 -13.90 -8.83
C MET A 33 6.25 -15.20 -8.94
N ALA A 34 6.09 -16.14 -8.01
CA ALA A 34 6.74 -17.45 -8.07
C ALA A 34 6.40 -18.22 -9.36
N SER A 35 5.25 -17.97 -9.97
CA SER A 35 4.81 -18.63 -11.21
C SER A 35 5.35 -17.96 -12.47
N ILE A 36 5.68 -16.66 -12.45
CA ILE A 36 6.09 -15.90 -13.64
C ILE A 36 7.55 -15.46 -13.59
N ASP A 37 8.09 -15.22 -12.40
CA ASP A 37 9.48 -14.83 -12.17
C ASP A 37 9.95 -15.36 -10.80
N PRO A 38 10.43 -16.60 -10.73
CA PRO A 38 10.80 -17.25 -9.47
C PRO A 38 12.01 -16.61 -8.77
N ASP A 39 12.76 -15.73 -9.44
CA ASP A 39 13.85 -14.98 -8.82
C ASP A 39 13.33 -13.80 -7.96
N VAL A 40 12.05 -13.43 -8.07
CA VAL A 40 11.45 -12.39 -7.25
C VAL A 40 10.97 -12.94 -5.90
N GLN A 41 11.51 -12.39 -4.83
CA GLN A 41 11.08 -12.64 -3.47
C GLN A 41 10.22 -11.48 -2.96
N VAL A 42 8.99 -11.76 -2.53
CA VAL A 42 8.09 -10.76 -1.96
C VAL A 42 8.17 -10.81 -0.44
N VAL A 43 8.63 -9.71 0.16
CA VAL A 43 8.72 -9.51 1.62
C VAL A 43 7.60 -8.60 2.06
N ASN A 44 6.79 -9.06 3.02
CA ASN A 44 5.72 -8.27 3.63
C ASN A 44 6.20 -7.70 4.96
N ALA A 45 6.47 -6.40 4.99
CA ALA A 45 6.85 -5.65 6.19
C ALA A 45 5.70 -4.76 6.69
N SER A 46 4.46 -5.18 6.47
CA SER A 46 3.27 -4.43 6.86
C SER A 46 2.96 -4.61 8.34
N ILE A 47 2.48 -3.53 8.98
CA ILE A 47 2.10 -3.49 10.40
C ILE A 47 0.69 -2.92 10.53
N SER A 48 -0.23 -3.70 11.11
CA SER A 48 -1.60 -3.23 11.37
C SER A 48 -1.60 -1.94 12.21
N GLY A 49 -2.39 -0.96 11.80
CA GLY A 49 -2.51 0.33 12.47
C GLY A 49 -1.42 1.34 12.13
N ASP A 50 -0.45 1.00 11.30
CA ASP A 50 0.65 1.90 10.97
C ASP A 50 0.18 3.13 10.18
N THR A 51 0.91 4.22 10.37
CA THR A 51 0.67 5.51 9.72
C THR A 51 1.80 5.84 8.76
N THR A 52 1.63 6.92 7.99
CA THR A 52 2.72 7.41 7.12
C THR A 52 3.94 7.83 7.92
N PHE A 53 3.78 8.34 9.15
CA PHE A 53 4.90 8.64 10.04
C PHE A 53 5.67 7.37 10.42
N GLY A 54 4.98 6.30 10.83
CA GLY A 54 5.61 5.01 11.13
C GLY A 54 6.36 4.44 9.93
N GLY A 55 5.79 4.58 8.73
CA GLY A 55 6.44 4.19 7.48
C GLY A 55 7.75 4.91 7.25
N VAL A 56 7.78 6.24 7.41
CA VAL A 56 9.01 7.05 7.29
C VAL A 56 10.09 6.59 8.27
N GLU A 57 9.70 6.32 9.51
CA GLU A 57 10.65 5.94 10.58
C GLU A 57 11.32 4.58 10.30
N ARG A 58 10.59 3.59 9.82
CA ARG A 58 11.11 2.22 9.64
C ARG A 58 11.65 1.91 8.24
N LEU A 59 11.27 2.70 7.23
CA LEU A 59 11.66 2.43 5.84
C LEU A 59 13.17 2.41 5.59
N PRO A 60 13.99 3.31 6.16
CA PRO A 60 15.44 3.27 5.94
C PRO A 60 16.10 1.96 6.40
N THR A 61 15.68 1.42 7.54
CA THR A 61 16.18 0.14 8.04
C THR A 61 15.75 -1.02 7.14
N LEU A 62 14.49 -1.02 6.69
CA LEU A 62 13.96 -2.04 5.78
C LEU A 62 14.70 -2.04 4.42
N ILE A 63 14.95 -0.87 3.86
CA ILE A 63 15.70 -0.74 2.60
C ILE A 63 17.12 -1.29 2.76
N LYS A 64 17.78 -0.98 3.87
CA LYS A 64 19.13 -1.47 4.15
C LYS A 64 19.17 -3.00 4.34
N GLU A 65 18.17 -3.54 5.03
CA GLU A 65 18.09 -4.97 5.34
C GLU A 65 17.78 -5.81 4.10
N TYR A 66 16.77 -5.42 3.33
CA TYR A 66 16.25 -6.22 2.22
C TYR A 66 16.82 -5.84 0.85
N VAL A 67 17.44 -4.69 0.70
CA VAL A 67 18.00 -4.16 -0.57
C VAL A 67 17.01 -4.36 -1.72
N PRO A 68 15.77 -3.83 -1.61
CA PRO A 68 14.72 -4.11 -2.58
C PRO A 68 15.01 -3.47 -3.94
N SER A 69 14.49 -4.08 -5.01
CA SER A 69 14.41 -3.47 -6.34
C SER A 69 13.11 -2.71 -6.56
N LEU A 70 12.07 -3.05 -5.79
CA LEU A 70 10.75 -2.41 -5.84
C LEU A 70 10.16 -2.36 -4.43
N VAL A 71 9.56 -1.23 -4.09
CA VAL A 71 8.86 -1.04 -2.83
C VAL A 71 7.43 -0.60 -3.10
N ILE A 72 6.47 -1.37 -2.59
CA ILE A 72 5.05 -1.02 -2.62
C ILE A 72 4.71 -0.35 -1.29
N ILE A 73 4.29 0.91 -1.35
CA ILE A 73 3.94 1.74 -0.19
C ILE A 73 2.41 1.81 -0.09
N GLU A 74 1.84 1.09 0.88
CA GLU A 74 0.39 1.06 1.14
C GLU A 74 0.12 1.63 2.54
N LEU A 75 0.22 2.93 2.70
CA LEU A 75 0.04 3.67 3.95
C LEU A 75 -0.76 4.95 3.74
N GLY A 76 -1.34 5.47 4.80
CA GLY A 76 -2.07 6.73 4.83
C GLY A 76 -3.55 6.58 5.18
N GLY A 77 -4.13 5.39 5.04
CA GLY A 77 -5.52 5.14 5.44
C GLY A 77 -5.76 5.46 6.91
N ASN A 78 -4.85 5.08 7.79
CA ASN A 78 -4.94 5.39 9.22
C ASN A 78 -4.77 6.89 9.52
N ASP A 79 -3.92 7.59 8.79
CA ASP A 79 -3.81 9.05 8.86
C ASP A 79 -5.17 9.71 8.56
N GLY A 80 -5.80 9.31 7.46
CA GLY A 80 -7.09 9.84 7.04
C GLY A 80 -8.21 9.52 8.02
N LEU A 81 -8.32 8.26 8.47
CA LEU A 81 -9.34 7.83 9.42
C LEU A 81 -9.22 8.51 10.78
N ARG A 82 -8.01 8.90 11.18
CA ARG A 82 -7.77 9.64 12.44
C ARG A 82 -7.87 11.16 12.27
N GLY A 83 -8.17 11.65 11.08
CA GLY A 83 -8.31 13.07 10.79
C GLY A 83 -7.00 13.85 10.89
N PHE A 84 -5.87 13.23 10.57
CA PHE A 84 -4.56 13.86 10.65
C PHE A 84 -4.41 15.00 9.63
N ASN A 85 -3.47 15.89 9.88
CA ASN A 85 -3.14 16.98 8.97
C ASN A 85 -2.62 16.43 7.64
N LEU A 86 -3.37 16.66 6.56
CA LEU A 86 -3.09 16.09 5.24
C LEU A 86 -1.79 16.62 4.62
N LYS A 87 -1.36 17.83 4.98
CA LYS A 87 -0.05 18.34 4.54
C LYS A 87 1.07 17.48 5.08
N LYS A 88 0.96 17.05 6.35
CA LYS A 88 1.95 16.17 6.97
C LYS A 88 1.94 14.77 6.37
N THR A 89 0.75 14.24 6.09
CA THR A 89 0.59 12.97 5.37
C THR A 89 1.25 13.04 3.99
N GLU A 90 1.02 14.12 3.24
CA GLU A 90 1.68 14.35 1.95
C GLU A 90 3.20 14.38 2.05
N GLU A 91 3.73 15.12 3.02
CA GLU A 91 5.18 15.20 3.27
C GLU A 91 5.78 13.82 3.56
N ASN A 92 5.12 13.01 4.39
CA ASN A 92 5.56 11.66 4.72
C ASN A 92 5.54 10.73 3.50
N LEU A 93 4.48 10.77 2.70
CA LEU A 93 4.40 9.97 1.46
C LEU A 93 5.51 10.35 0.48
N ARG A 94 5.75 11.65 0.28
CA ARG A 94 6.85 12.14 -0.56
C ARG A 94 8.20 11.66 -0.06
N GLN A 95 8.43 11.75 1.24
CA GLN A 95 9.69 11.33 1.85
C GLN A 95 9.93 9.84 1.64
N MET A 96 8.92 9.00 1.82
CA MET A 96 9.04 7.55 1.56
C MET A 96 9.38 7.27 0.10
N VAL A 97 8.68 7.88 -0.85
CA VAL A 97 8.98 7.69 -2.28
C VAL A 97 10.41 8.11 -2.61
N ARG A 98 10.87 9.24 -2.06
CA ARG A 98 12.25 9.72 -2.25
C ARG A 98 13.29 8.76 -1.66
N LEU A 99 13.06 8.24 -0.46
CA LEU A 99 13.94 7.25 0.17
C LEU A 99 14.09 6.00 -0.71
N VAL A 100 12.99 5.53 -1.27
CA VAL A 100 13.00 4.39 -2.21
C VAL A 100 13.80 4.73 -3.45
N SER A 101 13.52 5.85 -4.12
CA SER A 101 14.21 6.26 -5.34
C SER A 101 15.71 6.47 -5.12
N GLN A 102 16.09 7.08 -4.01
CA GLN A 102 17.51 7.29 -3.64
C GLN A 102 18.25 5.98 -3.40
N SER A 103 17.57 4.92 -3.01
CA SER A 103 18.18 3.58 -2.86
C SER A 103 18.40 2.87 -4.20
N GLY A 104 17.90 3.41 -5.30
CA GLY A 104 17.92 2.79 -6.62
C GLY A 104 16.73 1.86 -6.89
N ALA A 105 15.79 1.74 -5.94
CA ALA A 105 14.58 0.95 -6.09
C ALA A 105 13.46 1.74 -6.80
N LYS A 106 12.50 1.03 -7.35
CA LYS A 106 11.26 1.62 -7.89
C LYS A 106 10.20 1.72 -6.79
N ALA A 107 9.48 2.83 -6.73
CA ALA A 107 8.37 3.02 -5.82
C ALA A 107 7.04 2.80 -6.54
N VAL A 108 6.14 2.05 -5.90
CA VAL A 108 4.72 1.95 -6.25
C VAL A 108 3.93 2.51 -5.08
N LEU A 109 3.25 3.62 -5.29
CA LEU A 109 2.39 4.23 -4.28
C LEU A 109 0.97 3.71 -4.45
N VAL A 110 0.37 3.27 -3.34
CA VAL A 110 -0.97 2.69 -3.34
C VAL A 110 -1.98 3.69 -2.80
N GLY A 111 -2.90 4.13 -3.67
CA GLY A 111 -3.93 5.09 -3.34
C GLY A 111 -5.04 4.51 -2.47
N MET A 112 -5.56 5.35 -1.57
CA MET A 112 -6.67 5.05 -0.68
C MET A 112 -7.72 6.15 -0.71
N GLN A 113 -8.90 5.81 -0.25
CA GLN A 113 -10.02 6.73 0.00
C GLN A 113 -10.53 6.50 1.43
N ILE A 114 -11.14 7.50 2.01
CA ILE A 114 -11.79 7.42 3.31
C ILE A 114 -13.30 7.63 3.15
N PRO A 115 -14.12 7.14 4.11
CA PRO A 115 -15.57 7.30 4.05
C PRO A 115 -16.00 8.77 3.93
N PRO A 116 -17.11 9.06 3.22
CA PRO A 116 -17.56 10.44 2.97
C PRO A 116 -18.02 11.18 4.21
N ASN A 117 -18.30 10.50 5.33
CA ASN A 117 -18.68 11.10 6.59
C ASN A 117 -17.57 11.94 7.26
N TYR A 118 -16.35 11.90 6.73
CA TYR A 118 -15.26 12.82 7.11
C TYR A 118 -15.38 14.22 6.46
N GLY A 119 -16.43 14.44 5.70
CA GLY A 119 -16.69 15.65 4.94
C GLY A 119 -16.11 15.60 3.53
N PRO A 120 -16.83 16.18 2.54
CA PRO A 120 -16.46 16.05 1.13
C PRO A 120 -15.12 16.72 0.80
N PHE A 121 -14.79 17.82 1.48
CA PHE A 121 -13.54 18.54 1.26
C PHE A 121 -12.32 17.70 1.71
N TYR A 122 -12.35 17.20 2.94
CA TYR A 122 -11.28 16.38 3.50
C TYR A 122 -11.12 15.07 2.72
N SER A 123 -12.22 14.38 2.43
CA SER A 123 -12.21 13.11 1.71
C SER A 123 -11.63 13.22 0.30
N ARG A 124 -12.00 14.27 -0.46
CA ARG A 124 -11.44 14.52 -1.79
C ARG A 124 -9.97 14.89 -1.75
N ARG A 125 -9.60 15.74 -0.80
CA ARG A 125 -8.20 16.14 -0.62
C ARG A 125 -7.32 14.95 -0.24
N PHE A 126 -7.81 14.09 0.66
CA PHE A 126 -7.12 12.86 1.02
C PHE A 126 -6.92 11.95 -0.19
N ALA A 127 -7.97 11.62 -0.93
CA ALA A 127 -7.88 10.77 -2.12
C ALA A 127 -6.92 11.33 -3.18
N GLY A 128 -6.88 12.64 -3.37
CA GLY A 128 -6.02 13.32 -4.34
C GLY A 128 -4.53 13.36 -3.97
N LEU A 129 -4.17 13.11 -2.71
CA LEU A 129 -2.77 13.16 -2.26
C LEU A 129 -1.89 12.16 -3.00
N TYR A 130 -2.37 10.96 -3.21
CA TYR A 130 -1.58 9.87 -3.80
C TYR A 130 -1.18 10.18 -5.23
N LYS A 131 -2.12 10.61 -6.06
CA LYS A 131 -1.81 11.03 -7.43
C LYS A 131 -0.85 12.22 -7.45
N LYS A 132 -1.08 13.20 -6.60
CA LYS A 132 -0.21 14.38 -6.48
C LYS A 132 1.23 14.00 -6.14
N VAL A 133 1.41 13.10 -5.18
CA VAL A 133 2.74 12.62 -4.79
C VAL A 133 3.37 11.76 -5.88
N ALA A 134 2.62 10.82 -6.45
CA ALA A 134 3.12 9.94 -7.50
C ALA A 134 3.60 10.75 -8.73
N ASP A 135 2.82 11.74 -9.17
CA ASP A 135 3.18 12.62 -10.29
C ASP A 135 4.43 13.45 -9.97
N ALA A 136 4.49 14.03 -8.77
CA ALA A 136 5.60 14.91 -8.38
C ALA A 136 6.93 14.15 -8.17
N GLU A 137 6.88 12.92 -7.69
CA GLU A 137 8.06 12.12 -7.34
C GLU A 137 8.32 10.99 -8.37
N ASN A 138 7.60 10.99 -9.49
CA ASN A 138 7.72 9.99 -10.57
C ASN A 138 7.60 8.53 -10.08
N ALA A 139 6.63 8.26 -9.21
CA ALA A 139 6.30 6.92 -8.74
C ALA A 139 5.17 6.31 -9.57
N ALA A 140 5.15 4.98 -9.69
CA ALA A 140 3.98 4.27 -10.17
C ALA A 140 2.84 4.38 -9.15
N LEU A 141 1.60 4.36 -9.62
CA LEU A 141 0.41 4.55 -8.79
C LEU A 141 -0.58 3.40 -8.98
N VAL A 142 -1.03 2.83 -7.88
CA VAL A 142 -2.31 2.12 -7.81
C VAL A 142 -3.36 3.18 -7.44
N PRO A 143 -4.29 3.56 -8.34
CA PRO A 143 -5.18 4.69 -8.09
C PRO A 143 -6.04 4.53 -6.85
N PHE A 144 -6.59 3.33 -6.63
CA PHE A 144 -7.37 2.97 -5.46
C PHE A 144 -7.26 1.48 -5.16
N LEU A 145 -6.71 1.13 -3.99
CA LEU A 145 -6.49 -0.26 -3.58
C LEU A 145 -7.78 -1.09 -3.56
N LEU A 146 -8.88 -0.49 -3.08
CA LEU A 146 -10.18 -1.14 -2.89
C LEU A 146 -11.15 -0.91 -4.04
N GLU A 147 -10.65 -0.59 -5.23
CA GLU A 147 -11.49 -0.52 -6.43
C GLU A 147 -12.19 -1.86 -6.67
N GLY A 148 -13.51 -1.84 -6.87
CA GLY A 148 -14.33 -3.05 -6.99
C GLY A 148 -14.59 -3.80 -5.69
N VAL A 149 -14.10 -3.30 -4.55
CA VAL A 149 -14.30 -3.88 -3.22
C VAL A 149 -15.12 -2.95 -2.32
N ALA A 150 -14.81 -1.66 -2.32
CA ALA A 150 -15.34 -0.69 -1.33
C ALA A 150 -16.86 -0.57 -1.30
N GLU A 151 -17.54 -0.82 -2.41
CA GLU A 151 -18.99 -0.68 -2.54
C GLU A 151 -19.76 -1.98 -2.22
N ASP A 152 -19.06 -3.09 -2.04
CA ASP A 152 -19.66 -4.40 -1.77
C ASP A 152 -19.41 -4.85 -0.33
N GLN A 153 -20.40 -4.68 0.54
CA GLN A 153 -20.30 -5.06 1.96
C GLN A 153 -20.03 -6.55 2.17
N SER A 154 -20.38 -7.43 1.21
CA SER A 154 -20.08 -8.86 1.30
C SER A 154 -18.60 -9.20 1.21
N LEU A 155 -17.78 -8.24 0.80
CA LEU A 155 -16.32 -8.35 0.69
C LEU A 155 -15.57 -7.86 1.95
N PHE A 156 -16.31 -7.51 3.01
CA PHE A 156 -15.74 -7.05 4.28
C PHE A 156 -15.99 -8.03 5.41
N LEU A 157 -15.14 -7.95 6.43
CA LEU A 157 -15.35 -8.61 7.73
C LEU A 157 -16.54 -7.96 8.45
N GLU A 158 -16.96 -8.55 9.57
CA GLU A 158 -18.08 -8.04 10.39
C GLU A 158 -17.88 -6.59 10.86
N ASP A 159 -16.64 -6.13 10.97
CA ASP A 159 -16.32 -4.76 11.34
C ASP A 159 -16.70 -3.74 10.24
N GLY A 160 -16.97 -4.20 9.03
CA GLY A 160 -17.32 -3.34 7.89
C GLY A 160 -16.17 -2.46 7.39
N ILE A 161 -14.96 -2.69 7.88
CA ILE A 161 -13.77 -1.86 7.62
C ILE A 161 -12.71 -2.66 6.86
N HIS A 162 -12.41 -3.88 7.34
CA HIS A 162 -11.36 -4.71 6.77
C HIS A 162 -11.91 -5.68 5.72
N PRO A 163 -11.28 -5.74 4.54
CA PRO A 163 -11.66 -6.70 3.50
C PRO A 163 -11.50 -8.15 3.97
N ASN A 164 -12.43 -9.00 3.56
CA ASN A 164 -12.35 -10.44 3.84
C ASN A 164 -11.51 -11.18 2.79
N GLU A 165 -11.45 -12.51 2.90
CA GLU A 165 -10.66 -13.35 1.98
C GLU A 165 -11.14 -13.26 0.53
N LYS A 166 -12.43 -13.07 0.29
CA LYS A 166 -13.00 -12.96 -1.08
C LYS A 166 -12.55 -11.70 -1.80
N ALA A 167 -12.22 -10.63 -1.06
CA ALA A 167 -11.75 -9.37 -1.62
C ALA A 167 -10.29 -9.46 -2.09
N GLN A 168 -9.48 -10.34 -1.53
CA GLN A 168 -8.04 -10.33 -1.71
C GLN A 168 -7.58 -10.54 -3.16
N PRO A 169 -8.19 -11.44 -3.97
CA PRO A 169 -7.84 -11.54 -5.40
C PRO A 169 -8.13 -10.27 -6.19
N ILE A 170 -9.19 -9.53 -5.85
CA ILE A 170 -9.53 -8.25 -6.49
C ILE A 170 -8.48 -7.20 -6.13
N ILE A 171 -8.09 -7.15 -4.85
CA ILE A 171 -7.02 -6.23 -4.37
C ILE A 171 -5.70 -6.54 -5.08
N LEU A 172 -5.30 -7.80 -5.20
CA LEU A 172 -4.11 -8.18 -5.95
C LEU A 172 -4.17 -7.67 -7.39
N GLN A 173 -5.30 -7.85 -8.07
CA GLN A 173 -5.46 -7.38 -9.45
C GLN A 173 -5.30 -5.86 -9.56
N ASN A 174 -5.82 -5.11 -8.60
CA ASN A 174 -5.65 -3.65 -8.54
C ASN A 174 -4.16 -3.26 -8.42
N VAL A 175 -3.41 -3.98 -7.60
CA VAL A 175 -1.97 -3.75 -7.44
C VAL A 175 -1.20 -4.11 -8.72
N LEU A 176 -1.52 -5.23 -9.36
CA LEU A 176 -0.89 -5.64 -10.62
C LEU A 176 -1.17 -4.66 -11.78
N ASN A 177 -2.26 -3.91 -11.71
CA ASN A 177 -2.64 -2.89 -12.68
C ASN A 177 -2.06 -1.51 -12.37
N ALA A 178 -1.03 -1.40 -11.56
CA ALA A 178 -0.39 -0.11 -11.23
C ALA A 178 -0.01 0.66 -12.50
N GLN A 179 -0.30 1.96 -12.51
CA GLN A 179 -0.08 2.88 -13.63
C GLN A 179 1.19 3.72 -13.39
N LYS A 180 1.94 3.96 -14.48
CA LYS A 180 3.07 4.90 -14.48
C LYS A 180 2.61 6.32 -14.79
#